data_7424530349d6b1662673ca821cc6fcd1
#
_entry.id   7424530349d6b1662673ca821cc6fcd1
#
_cell.length_a   1.000
_cell.length_b   1.000
_cell.length_c   1.000
_cell.angle_alpha   90.00
_cell.angle_beta   90.00
_cell.angle_gamma   90.00
#
_symmetry.space_group_name_H-M   'P 1'
#
loop_
_entity.id
_entity.type
_entity.pdbx_description
1 polymer ?
#
loop_
_entity_poly.entity_id
_entity_poly.type
_entity_poly.pdbx_seq_one_letter_code
_entity_poly.pdbx_strand_id
1 'polypeptide(L)'
;LHSLTGTMAISETGAQEAEKLAIKQINESGGILGRQIEIIQEDGASDWPTFAEKSRKLLVNDNVAAVFGCWTSASRKAALPVFEKENGLLYYPTFYEGLEQSKNVIYTGQEATQQILAGLDWVAEEKGAKTFYLIGSDYIWPRTSMKIARIHIEKVLGGKVVGEEYKPLGDTQFGSVINKIRLKKPDVIFAAVVGGSNVAWFKQLNAAGITADKQTLLTLSVTEDEV
;
A
#
# COMPACT_ATOMS: atom_id res chain seq x y z
N LEU A 1 -2.87 1.70 -15.23
CA LEU A 1 -4.12 1.28 -14.58
C LEU A 1 -4.03 1.59 -13.09
N HIS A 2 -4.68 2.65 -12.63
CA HIS A 2 -4.70 3.11 -11.25
C HIS A 2 -6.12 3.49 -10.84
N SER A 3 -6.37 3.62 -9.52
CA SER A 3 -7.60 4.23 -9.04
C SER A 3 -7.51 5.75 -9.17
N LEU A 4 -8.28 6.32 -10.08
CA LEU A 4 -8.42 7.76 -10.26
C LEU A 4 -9.59 8.31 -9.47
N THR A 5 -10.49 7.41 -9.05
CA THR A 5 -11.65 7.68 -8.23
C THR A 5 -11.71 6.71 -7.06
N GLY A 6 -12.54 7.03 -6.05
CA GLY A 6 -12.70 6.23 -4.84
C GLY A 6 -11.62 6.51 -3.79
N THR A 7 -11.60 5.68 -2.74
CA THR A 7 -10.79 5.91 -1.54
C THR A 7 -9.28 5.81 -1.77
N MET A 8 -8.84 5.08 -2.81
CA MET A 8 -7.42 4.91 -3.13
C MET A 8 -6.86 6.00 -4.05
N ALA A 9 -7.69 6.86 -4.63
CA ALA A 9 -7.24 7.90 -5.57
C ALA A 9 -6.16 8.81 -4.95
N ILE A 10 -6.27 9.15 -3.68
CA ILE A 10 -5.29 10.00 -2.98
C ILE A 10 -3.88 9.40 -3.00
N SER A 11 -3.77 8.08 -2.85
CA SER A 11 -2.46 7.38 -2.84
C SER A 11 -1.97 7.01 -4.25
N GLU A 12 -2.87 6.84 -5.22
CA GLU A 12 -2.51 6.33 -6.55
C GLU A 12 -2.20 7.44 -7.57
N THR A 13 -2.70 8.65 -7.36
CA THR A 13 -2.51 9.77 -8.30
C THR A 13 -1.03 10.14 -8.42
N GLY A 14 -0.28 10.21 -7.32
CA GLY A 14 1.15 10.54 -7.35
C GLY A 14 1.96 9.53 -8.17
N ALA A 15 1.69 8.23 -8.01
CA ALA A 15 2.36 7.18 -8.80
C ALA A 15 2.06 7.34 -10.30
N GLN A 16 0.80 7.57 -10.66
CA GLN A 16 0.39 7.79 -12.04
C GLN A 16 1.08 9.02 -12.67
N GLU A 17 1.15 10.13 -11.94
CA GLU A 17 1.81 11.33 -12.44
C GLU A 17 3.32 11.14 -12.62
N ALA A 18 3.97 10.37 -11.75
CA ALA A 18 5.37 9.99 -11.89
C ALA A 18 5.61 9.13 -13.16
N GLU A 19 4.73 8.17 -13.43
CA GLU A 19 4.77 7.37 -14.66
C GLU A 19 4.61 8.23 -15.92
N LYS A 20 3.63 9.15 -15.92
CA LYS A 20 3.42 10.09 -17.04
C LYS A 20 4.62 10.99 -17.26
N LEU A 21 5.24 11.49 -16.18
CA LEU A 21 6.43 12.32 -16.27
C LEU A 21 7.58 11.53 -16.90
N ALA A 22 7.83 10.31 -16.46
CA ALA A 22 8.86 9.44 -17.03
C ALA A 22 8.63 9.18 -18.53
N ILE A 23 7.41 8.85 -18.92
CA ILE A 23 7.03 8.63 -20.32
C ILE A 23 7.23 9.91 -21.16
N LYS A 24 6.83 11.07 -20.62
CA LYS A 24 7.05 12.35 -21.28
C LYS A 24 8.54 12.59 -21.56
N GLN A 25 9.40 12.39 -20.56
CA GLN A 25 10.85 12.55 -20.71
C GLN A 25 11.46 11.58 -21.74
N ILE A 26 11.01 10.33 -21.76
CA ILE A 26 11.42 9.33 -22.74
C ILE A 26 11.01 9.78 -24.15
N ASN A 27 9.77 10.25 -24.31
CA ASN A 27 9.26 10.70 -25.59
C ASN A 27 9.97 11.95 -26.10
N GLU A 28 10.26 12.92 -25.23
CA GLU A 28 11.06 14.11 -25.57
C GLU A 28 12.50 13.77 -25.99
N SER A 29 13.02 12.65 -25.46
CA SER A 29 14.36 12.14 -25.83
C SER A 29 14.36 11.29 -27.12
N GLY A 30 13.24 11.19 -27.83
CA GLY A 30 13.11 10.44 -29.09
C GLY A 30 12.39 9.10 -28.96
N GLY A 31 11.83 8.79 -27.80
CA GLY A 31 11.09 7.57 -27.55
C GLY A 31 11.95 6.32 -27.37
N ILE A 32 11.35 5.15 -27.46
CA ILE A 32 12.03 3.85 -27.39
C ILE A 32 12.25 3.34 -28.80
N LEU A 33 13.50 3.12 -29.16
CA LEU A 33 13.91 2.69 -30.52
C LEU A 33 13.33 3.58 -31.63
N GLY A 34 13.26 4.90 -31.39
CA GLY A 34 12.69 5.87 -32.33
C GLY A 34 11.17 5.90 -32.40
N ARG A 35 10.48 5.23 -31.48
CA ARG A 35 9.02 5.19 -31.40
C ARG A 35 8.54 5.91 -30.15
N GLN A 36 7.52 6.75 -30.29
CA GLN A 36 6.85 7.40 -29.15
C GLN A 36 6.02 6.39 -28.36
N ILE A 37 5.99 6.54 -27.03
CA ILE A 37 5.11 5.79 -26.16
C ILE A 37 3.74 6.49 -26.14
N GLU A 38 2.70 5.76 -26.46
CA GLU A 38 1.30 6.17 -26.29
C GLU A 38 0.78 5.65 -24.95
N ILE A 39 0.09 6.50 -24.20
CA ILE A 39 -0.49 6.16 -22.91
C ILE A 39 -1.98 5.90 -23.09
N ILE A 40 -2.43 4.70 -22.71
CA ILE A 40 -3.84 4.38 -22.54
C ILE A 40 -4.12 4.28 -21.04
N GLN A 41 -4.97 5.18 -20.53
CA GLN A 41 -5.26 5.30 -19.12
C GLN A 41 -6.62 4.70 -18.79
N GLU A 42 -6.68 3.84 -17.75
CA GLU A 42 -7.91 3.27 -17.22
C GLU A 42 -8.03 3.52 -15.71
N ASP A 43 -9.26 3.76 -15.26
CA ASP A 43 -9.60 3.95 -13.86
C ASP A 43 -10.05 2.63 -13.24
N GLY A 44 -9.33 2.17 -12.20
CA GLY A 44 -9.67 1.00 -11.40
C GLY A 44 -10.73 1.28 -10.33
N ALA A 45 -11.10 2.56 -10.14
CA ALA A 45 -12.19 3.03 -9.28
C ALA A 45 -12.15 2.52 -7.81
N SER A 46 -10.96 2.16 -7.30
CA SER A 46 -10.78 1.54 -5.97
C SER A 46 -11.57 0.24 -5.80
N ASP A 47 -11.92 -0.44 -6.89
CA ASP A 47 -12.74 -1.64 -6.93
C ASP A 47 -12.00 -2.81 -7.60
N TRP A 48 -11.79 -3.90 -6.89
CA TRP A 48 -10.94 -4.99 -7.36
C TRP A 48 -11.45 -5.69 -8.64
N PRO A 49 -12.74 -6.00 -8.77
CA PRO A 49 -13.32 -6.50 -10.02
C PRO A 49 -13.09 -5.58 -11.21
N THR A 50 -13.20 -4.27 -11.02
CA THR A 50 -12.93 -3.26 -12.05
C THR A 50 -11.48 -3.31 -12.53
N PHE A 51 -10.50 -3.51 -11.63
CA PHE A 51 -9.10 -3.72 -12.04
C PHE A 51 -8.92 -4.92 -12.95
N ALA A 52 -9.59 -6.04 -12.68
CA ALA A 52 -9.54 -7.22 -13.54
C ALA A 52 -10.18 -6.96 -14.91
N GLU A 53 -11.34 -6.29 -14.96
CA GLU A 53 -12.01 -5.89 -16.20
C GLU A 53 -11.13 -4.97 -17.05
N LYS A 54 -10.59 -3.92 -16.43
CA LYS A 54 -9.72 -2.93 -17.10
C LYS A 54 -8.41 -3.55 -17.58
N SER A 55 -7.82 -4.47 -16.82
CA SER A 55 -6.66 -5.24 -17.27
C SER A 55 -6.97 -6.02 -18.54
N ARG A 56 -8.13 -6.68 -18.58
CA ARG A 56 -8.54 -7.41 -19.77
C ARG A 56 -8.76 -6.47 -20.97
N LYS A 57 -9.40 -5.33 -20.77
CA LYS A 57 -9.58 -4.31 -21.82
C LYS A 57 -8.24 -3.87 -22.40
N LEU A 58 -7.29 -3.48 -21.54
CA LEU A 58 -5.96 -3.01 -21.95
C LEU A 58 -5.19 -4.09 -22.74
N LEU A 59 -5.22 -5.34 -22.28
CA LEU A 59 -4.46 -6.42 -22.92
C LEU A 59 -5.12 -6.95 -24.21
N VAL A 60 -6.45 -7.09 -24.23
CA VAL A 60 -7.16 -7.77 -25.31
C VAL A 60 -7.71 -6.78 -26.36
N ASN A 61 -8.30 -5.67 -25.92
CA ASN A 61 -8.95 -4.73 -26.85
C ASN A 61 -7.94 -3.66 -27.31
N ASP A 62 -7.18 -3.11 -26.38
CA ASP A 62 -6.23 -2.04 -26.66
C ASP A 62 -4.84 -2.58 -27.06
N ASN A 63 -4.58 -3.87 -26.83
CA ASN A 63 -3.36 -4.59 -27.19
C ASN A 63 -2.07 -3.86 -26.75
N VAL A 64 -2.07 -3.38 -25.50
CA VAL A 64 -0.91 -2.65 -24.94
C VAL A 64 0.30 -3.57 -24.74
N ALA A 65 1.50 -3.05 -24.88
CA ALA A 65 2.74 -3.81 -24.72
C ALA A 65 3.02 -4.15 -23.23
N ALA A 66 2.63 -3.28 -22.32
CA ALA A 66 2.75 -3.49 -20.88
C ALA A 66 1.75 -2.61 -20.14
N VAL A 67 1.44 -2.98 -18.90
CA VAL A 67 0.62 -2.19 -17.98
C VAL A 67 1.45 -1.79 -16.78
N PHE A 68 1.38 -0.52 -16.38
CA PHE A 68 1.90 0.01 -15.14
C PHE A 68 0.72 0.26 -14.20
N GLY A 69 0.85 -0.13 -12.94
CA GLY A 69 -0.21 0.15 -11.98
C GLY A 69 -0.56 -0.99 -11.05
N CYS A 70 -1.81 -0.98 -10.62
CA CYS A 70 -2.29 -1.62 -9.40
C CYS A 70 -1.51 -1.07 -8.19
N TRP A 71 -2.18 -0.55 -7.21
CA TRP A 71 -1.53 -0.05 -6.00
C TRP A 71 -1.69 -1.03 -4.84
N THR A 72 -2.91 -1.46 -4.59
CA THR A 72 -3.17 -2.42 -3.52
C THR A 72 -2.82 -3.85 -3.95
N SER A 73 -2.37 -4.68 -2.99
CA SER A 73 -2.19 -6.11 -3.25
C SER A 73 -3.49 -6.79 -3.65
N ALA A 74 -4.64 -6.26 -3.23
CA ALA A 74 -5.94 -6.80 -3.62
C ALA A 74 -6.26 -6.53 -5.10
N SER A 75 -5.99 -5.31 -5.61
CA SER A 75 -6.16 -5.00 -7.03
C SER A 75 -5.21 -5.83 -7.90
N ARG A 76 -3.94 -5.95 -7.50
CA ARG A 76 -2.97 -6.83 -8.19
C ARG A 76 -3.46 -8.27 -8.24
N LYS A 77 -3.90 -8.84 -7.11
CA LYS A 77 -4.39 -10.23 -7.07
C LYS A 77 -5.66 -10.45 -7.88
N ALA A 78 -6.52 -9.45 -7.99
CA ALA A 78 -7.69 -9.52 -8.88
C ALA A 78 -7.28 -9.48 -10.36
N ALA A 79 -6.29 -8.67 -10.71
CA ALA A 79 -5.80 -8.52 -12.07
C ALA A 79 -4.88 -9.68 -12.52
N LEU A 80 -4.11 -10.28 -11.61
CA LEU A 80 -3.09 -11.28 -11.90
C LEU A 80 -3.58 -12.45 -12.79
N PRO A 81 -4.74 -13.07 -12.54
CA PRO A 81 -5.22 -14.15 -13.41
C PRO A 81 -5.45 -13.71 -14.87
N VAL A 82 -5.77 -12.43 -15.08
CA VAL A 82 -5.93 -11.87 -16.43
C VAL A 82 -4.57 -11.74 -17.10
N PHE A 83 -3.56 -11.20 -16.42
CA PHE A 83 -2.20 -11.10 -16.94
C PHE A 83 -1.61 -12.47 -17.28
N GLU A 84 -1.80 -13.45 -16.42
CA GLU A 84 -1.32 -14.82 -16.66
C GLU A 84 -2.01 -15.49 -17.84
N LYS A 85 -3.33 -15.35 -17.94
CA LYS A 85 -4.12 -15.93 -19.02
C LYS A 85 -3.78 -15.33 -20.38
N GLU A 86 -3.71 -14.01 -20.45
CA GLU A 86 -3.47 -13.27 -21.70
C GLU A 86 -1.96 -13.09 -21.98
N ASN A 87 -1.08 -13.67 -21.13
CA ASN A 87 0.39 -13.55 -21.19
C ASN A 87 0.84 -12.08 -21.27
N GLY A 88 0.15 -11.19 -20.56
CA GLY A 88 0.46 -9.77 -20.44
C GLY A 88 1.58 -9.51 -19.44
N LEU A 89 2.10 -8.29 -19.42
CA LEU A 89 3.14 -7.85 -18.49
C LEU A 89 2.63 -6.70 -17.64
N LEU A 90 2.70 -6.87 -16.31
CA LEU A 90 2.38 -5.86 -15.30
C LEU A 90 3.67 -5.38 -14.63
N TYR A 91 3.93 -4.09 -14.64
CA TYR A 91 4.89 -3.43 -13.75
C TYR A 91 4.13 -2.92 -12.53
N TYR A 92 4.36 -3.57 -11.39
CA TYR A 92 3.70 -3.25 -10.13
C TYR A 92 4.60 -2.32 -9.30
N PRO A 93 4.24 -1.02 -9.14
CA PRO A 93 5.16 -0.01 -8.60
C PRO A 93 5.22 0.03 -7.08
N THR A 94 4.24 -0.57 -6.39
CA THR A 94 4.02 -0.38 -4.97
C THR A 94 4.69 -1.47 -4.13
N PHE A 95 4.95 -1.16 -2.87
CA PHE A 95 5.35 -2.14 -1.86
C PHE A 95 4.27 -3.23 -1.69
N TYR A 96 4.67 -4.40 -1.23
CA TYR A 96 3.75 -5.52 -1.04
C TYR A 96 4.25 -6.47 0.07
N GLU A 97 3.42 -7.43 0.44
CA GLU A 97 3.70 -8.39 1.51
C GLU A 97 4.71 -9.49 1.14
N GLY A 98 5.19 -9.52 -0.09
CA GLY A 98 5.94 -10.67 -0.61
C GLY A 98 5.01 -11.87 -0.83
N LEU A 99 5.55 -13.09 -0.75
CA LEU A 99 4.80 -14.36 -0.80
C LEU A 99 4.03 -14.60 -2.11
N GLU A 100 4.39 -13.91 -3.18
CA GLU A 100 3.80 -14.04 -4.52
C GLU A 100 4.90 -13.98 -5.58
N GLN A 101 4.77 -14.82 -6.57
CA GLN A 101 5.67 -14.85 -7.72
C GLN A 101 4.89 -15.15 -8.99
N SER A 102 5.07 -14.34 -10.03
CA SER A 102 4.51 -14.56 -11.36
C SER A 102 5.49 -14.08 -12.42
N LYS A 103 5.61 -14.82 -13.52
CA LYS A 103 6.40 -14.40 -14.69
C LYS A 103 5.78 -13.20 -15.42
N ASN A 104 4.54 -12.87 -15.11
CA ASN A 104 3.77 -11.81 -15.74
C ASN A 104 3.78 -10.51 -14.92
N VAL A 105 4.46 -10.48 -13.75
CA VAL A 105 4.55 -9.31 -12.88
C VAL A 105 5.99 -8.98 -12.54
N ILE A 106 6.37 -7.73 -12.78
CA ILE A 106 7.63 -7.15 -12.31
C ILE A 106 7.31 -6.34 -11.04
N TYR A 107 7.75 -6.85 -9.91
CA TYR A 107 7.59 -6.20 -8.60
C TYR A 107 8.73 -5.20 -8.42
N THR A 108 8.43 -3.90 -8.41
CA THR A 108 9.45 -2.84 -8.30
C THR A 108 9.46 -2.16 -6.95
N GLY A 109 8.44 -2.41 -6.12
CA GLY A 109 8.36 -1.88 -4.76
C GLY A 109 9.04 -2.78 -3.71
N GLN A 110 9.12 -2.27 -2.50
CA GLN A 110 9.67 -2.96 -1.34
C GLN A 110 8.80 -4.16 -0.93
N GLU A 111 9.42 -5.20 -0.41
CA GLU A 111 8.73 -6.30 0.25
C GLU A 111 8.87 -6.23 1.79
N ALA A 112 8.29 -7.20 2.49
CA ALA A 112 8.15 -7.16 3.95
C ALA A 112 9.48 -7.03 4.71
N THR A 113 10.58 -7.65 4.25
CA THR A 113 11.87 -7.57 4.95
C THR A 113 12.49 -6.17 4.85
N GLN A 114 12.25 -5.50 3.74
CA GLN A 114 12.78 -4.15 3.50
C GLN A 114 11.98 -3.05 4.20
N GLN A 115 10.68 -3.23 4.36
CA GLN A 115 9.80 -2.22 4.92
C GLN A 115 9.39 -2.54 6.38
N ILE A 116 8.81 -3.72 6.60
CA ILE A 116 8.18 -4.06 7.89
C ILE A 116 9.24 -4.40 8.93
N LEU A 117 10.14 -5.34 8.61
CA LEU A 117 11.11 -5.81 9.58
C LEU A 117 12.11 -4.72 9.94
N ALA A 118 12.66 -4.02 8.95
CA ALA A 118 13.60 -2.93 9.17
C ALA A 118 13.00 -1.81 10.04
N GLY A 119 11.74 -1.44 9.83
CA GLY A 119 11.05 -0.45 10.65
C GLY A 119 10.83 -0.91 12.10
N LEU A 120 10.47 -2.18 12.28
CA LEU A 120 10.28 -2.76 13.63
C LEU A 120 11.59 -2.89 14.39
N ASP A 121 12.66 -3.33 13.72
CA ASP A 121 14.01 -3.39 14.30
C ASP A 121 14.45 -2.01 14.78
N TRP A 122 14.28 -0.99 13.93
CA TRP A 122 14.62 0.38 14.26
C TRP A 122 13.89 0.92 15.50
N VAL A 123 12.56 0.74 15.60
CA VAL A 123 11.83 1.22 16.79
C VAL A 123 12.16 0.41 18.05
N ALA A 124 12.51 -0.87 17.91
CA ALA A 124 12.95 -1.69 19.04
C ALA A 124 14.33 -1.25 19.55
N GLU A 125 15.28 -1.01 18.67
CA GLU A 125 16.65 -0.65 18.98
C GLU A 125 16.75 0.82 19.43
N GLU A 126 16.25 1.76 18.64
CA GLU A 126 16.44 3.20 18.88
C GLU A 126 15.44 3.80 19.88
N LYS A 127 14.26 3.21 20.03
CA LYS A 127 13.23 3.67 20.99
C LYS A 127 13.06 2.75 22.18
N GLY A 128 13.71 1.59 22.20
CA GLY A 128 13.53 0.57 23.24
C GLY A 128 12.11 0.00 23.31
N ALA A 129 11.39 0.02 22.19
CA ALA A 129 9.98 -0.37 22.13
C ALA A 129 9.79 -1.86 22.41
N LYS A 130 8.84 -2.20 23.29
CA LYS A 130 8.52 -3.58 23.70
C LYS A 130 7.05 -3.93 23.50
N THR A 131 6.16 -2.93 23.44
CA THR A 131 4.72 -3.14 23.30
C THR A 131 4.19 -2.44 22.07
N PHE A 132 3.41 -3.17 21.27
CA PHE A 132 2.94 -2.75 19.95
C PHE A 132 1.44 -2.88 19.83
N TYR A 133 0.79 -1.87 19.26
CA TYR A 133 -0.59 -1.94 18.83
C TYR A 133 -0.65 -1.92 17.31
N LEU A 134 -1.23 -2.95 16.70
CA LEU A 134 -1.30 -3.11 15.26
C LEU A 134 -2.66 -2.62 14.75
N ILE A 135 -2.67 -1.81 13.70
CA ILE A 135 -3.90 -1.40 13.02
C ILE A 135 -3.70 -1.37 11.51
N GLY A 136 -4.67 -1.89 10.76
CA GLY A 136 -4.62 -1.89 9.31
C GLY A 136 -6.00 -1.76 8.66
N SER A 137 -6.00 -1.43 7.38
CA SER A 137 -7.18 -1.59 6.53
C SER A 137 -7.48 -3.08 6.32
N ASP A 138 -8.76 -3.43 6.17
CA ASP A 138 -9.20 -4.82 6.13
C ASP A 138 -9.13 -5.41 4.72
N TYR A 139 -7.90 -5.73 4.27
CA TYR A 139 -7.66 -6.50 3.05
C TYR A 139 -6.32 -7.26 3.14
N ILE A 140 -5.94 -7.97 2.09
CA ILE A 140 -4.84 -8.96 2.12
C ILE A 140 -3.50 -8.38 2.58
N TRP A 141 -3.08 -7.19 2.09
CA TRP A 141 -1.78 -6.63 2.42
C TRP A 141 -1.63 -6.27 3.90
N PRO A 142 -2.53 -5.47 4.55
CA PRO A 142 -2.39 -5.18 5.98
C PRO A 142 -2.48 -6.44 6.84
N ARG A 143 -3.40 -7.35 6.52
CA ARG A 143 -3.54 -8.60 7.31
C ARG A 143 -2.29 -9.46 7.26
N THR A 144 -1.68 -9.61 6.09
CA THR A 144 -0.44 -10.37 5.95
C THR A 144 0.73 -9.63 6.59
N SER A 145 0.84 -8.32 6.39
CA SER A 145 1.87 -7.48 6.99
C SER A 145 1.82 -7.52 8.53
N MET A 146 0.62 -7.43 9.13
CA MET A 146 0.45 -7.52 10.57
C MET A 146 0.81 -8.91 11.11
N LYS A 147 0.53 -9.98 10.36
CA LYS A 147 0.96 -11.33 10.72
C LYS A 147 2.48 -11.45 10.73
N ILE A 148 3.16 -10.91 9.71
CA ILE A 148 4.62 -10.87 9.64
C ILE A 148 5.17 -10.04 10.82
N ALA A 149 4.64 -8.84 11.03
CA ALA A 149 5.03 -7.95 12.11
C ALA A 149 4.86 -8.63 13.49
N ARG A 150 3.72 -9.27 13.75
CA ARG A 150 3.48 -9.99 15.00
C ARG A 150 4.52 -11.08 15.25
N ILE A 151 4.80 -11.89 14.23
CA ILE A 151 5.79 -12.98 14.36
C ILE A 151 7.17 -12.38 14.69
N HIS A 152 7.57 -11.32 14.01
CA HIS A 152 8.86 -10.65 14.25
C HIS A 152 8.93 -10.03 15.66
N ILE A 153 7.92 -9.28 16.05
CA ILE A 153 7.81 -8.68 17.39
C ILE A 153 7.92 -9.74 18.48
N GLU A 154 7.13 -10.81 18.39
CA GLU A 154 7.00 -11.80 19.48
C GLU A 154 8.14 -12.84 19.50
N LYS A 155 8.69 -13.21 18.33
CA LYS A 155 9.68 -14.28 18.21
C LYS A 155 11.12 -13.80 18.06
N VAL A 156 11.33 -12.62 17.49
CA VAL A 156 12.66 -12.08 17.23
C VAL A 156 12.99 -10.96 18.23
N LEU A 157 12.11 -9.97 18.36
CA LEU A 157 12.36 -8.80 19.22
C LEU A 157 12.04 -9.07 20.71
N GLY A 158 11.35 -10.17 21.04
CA GLY A 158 10.90 -10.46 22.40
C GLY A 158 9.87 -9.47 22.93
N GLY A 159 9.22 -8.70 22.03
CA GLY A 159 8.18 -7.74 22.34
C GLY A 159 6.80 -8.39 22.47
N LYS A 160 5.78 -7.54 22.65
CA LYS A 160 4.39 -7.99 22.83
C LYS A 160 3.43 -7.17 21.99
N VAL A 161 2.56 -7.83 21.24
CA VAL A 161 1.41 -7.19 20.60
C VAL A 161 0.26 -7.09 21.61
N VAL A 162 -0.09 -5.87 22.02
CA VAL A 162 -1.11 -5.59 23.04
C VAL A 162 -2.50 -5.35 22.45
N GLY A 163 -2.61 -5.21 21.14
CA GLY A 163 -3.86 -5.11 20.40
C GLY A 163 -3.62 -5.22 18.91
N GLU A 164 -4.63 -5.68 18.18
CA GLU A 164 -4.62 -5.77 16.73
C GLU A 164 -6.04 -5.57 16.21
N GLU A 165 -6.22 -4.65 15.28
CA GLU A 165 -7.53 -4.33 14.71
C GLU A 165 -7.44 -4.00 13.24
N TYR A 166 -8.56 -4.23 12.54
CA TYR A 166 -8.71 -3.92 11.13
C TYR A 166 -9.98 -3.11 10.92
N LYS A 167 -9.90 -2.16 9.98
CA LYS A 167 -11.01 -1.30 9.59
C LYS A 167 -11.29 -1.49 8.09
N PRO A 168 -12.55 -1.56 7.67
CA PRO A 168 -12.87 -1.61 6.25
C PRO A 168 -12.13 -0.53 5.46
N LEU A 169 -11.73 -0.86 4.24
CA LEU A 169 -11.10 0.11 3.35
C LEU A 169 -12.07 1.29 3.10
N GLY A 170 -11.59 2.51 3.30
CA GLY A 170 -12.42 3.73 3.22
C GLY A 170 -13.17 4.07 4.51
N ASP A 171 -13.07 3.26 5.59
CA ASP A 171 -13.68 3.59 6.88
C ASP A 171 -13.04 4.87 7.46
N THR A 172 -13.88 5.70 8.05
CA THR A 172 -13.50 6.97 8.69
C THR A 172 -13.74 7.00 10.20
N GLN A 173 -14.11 5.86 10.81
CA GLN A 173 -14.49 5.78 12.23
C GLN A 173 -13.42 5.06 13.05
N PHE A 174 -12.51 5.81 13.68
CA PHE A 174 -11.39 5.26 14.46
C PHE A 174 -11.51 5.44 15.97
N GLY A 175 -12.57 6.10 16.46
CA GLY A 175 -12.71 6.46 17.87
C GLY A 175 -12.61 5.27 18.83
N SER A 176 -13.22 4.12 18.49
CA SER A 176 -13.14 2.90 19.33
C SER A 176 -11.71 2.35 19.42
N VAL A 177 -10.99 2.33 18.32
CA VAL A 177 -9.59 1.89 18.24
C VAL A 177 -8.69 2.81 19.05
N ILE A 178 -8.86 4.12 18.87
CA ILE A 178 -8.11 5.15 19.59
C ILE A 178 -8.30 5.04 21.11
N ASN A 179 -9.54 4.81 21.56
CA ASN A 179 -9.81 4.57 22.97
C ASN A 179 -9.09 3.33 23.51
N LYS A 180 -9.05 2.24 22.75
CA LYS A 180 -8.30 1.03 23.15
C LYS A 180 -6.78 1.29 23.20
N ILE A 181 -6.23 2.02 22.23
CA ILE A 181 -4.82 2.45 22.23
C ILE A 181 -4.50 3.24 23.49
N ARG A 182 -5.33 4.22 23.85
CA ARG A 182 -5.16 5.02 25.09
C ARG A 182 -5.20 4.18 26.36
N LEU A 183 -6.04 3.15 26.41
CA LEU A 183 -6.12 2.21 27.54
C LEU A 183 -4.89 1.28 27.61
N LYS A 184 -4.44 0.78 26.46
CA LYS A 184 -3.33 -0.17 26.36
C LYS A 184 -1.96 0.49 26.49
N LYS A 185 -1.82 1.78 26.13
CA LYS A 185 -0.59 2.57 26.17
C LYS A 185 0.60 1.84 25.54
N PRO A 186 0.52 1.43 24.27
CA PRO A 186 1.63 0.76 23.61
C PRO A 186 2.82 1.71 23.46
N ASP A 187 4.04 1.18 23.39
CA ASP A 187 5.23 1.97 23.04
C ASP A 187 5.14 2.45 21.58
N VAL A 188 4.60 1.59 20.69
CA VAL A 188 4.47 1.87 19.27
C VAL A 188 3.07 1.53 18.77
N ILE A 189 2.49 2.43 18.01
CA ILE A 189 1.36 2.15 17.12
C ILE A 189 1.95 1.80 15.74
N PHE A 190 1.74 0.59 15.28
CA PHE A 190 2.18 0.12 13.97
C PHE A 190 0.97 0.10 13.02
N ALA A 191 0.98 0.98 12.02
CA ALA A 191 -0.19 1.25 11.19
C ALA A 191 0.01 0.91 9.71
N ALA A 192 -0.92 0.15 9.16
CA ALA A 192 -1.08 -0.12 7.73
C ALA A 192 -2.49 0.28 7.27
N VAL A 193 -2.93 1.48 7.66
CA VAL A 193 -4.14 2.14 7.18
C VAL A 193 -3.81 2.79 5.85
N VAL A 194 -4.66 2.68 4.84
CA VAL A 194 -4.39 3.15 3.47
C VAL A 194 -5.46 4.08 2.92
N GLY A 195 -5.08 4.87 1.92
CA GLY A 195 -5.98 5.73 1.15
C GLY A 195 -6.64 6.80 1.99
N GLY A 196 -7.85 7.20 1.60
CA GLY A 196 -8.61 8.26 2.28
C GLY A 196 -8.90 8.01 3.77
N SER A 197 -8.80 6.77 4.24
CA SER A 197 -8.90 6.43 5.67
C SER A 197 -7.78 7.07 6.50
N ASN A 198 -6.58 7.29 5.93
CA ASN A 198 -5.45 7.94 6.61
C ASN A 198 -5.82 9.35 7.10
N VAL A 199 -6.51 10.11 6.28
CA VAL A 199 -6.93 11.48 6.66
C VAL A 199 -7.78 11.48 7.93
N ALA A 200 -8.75 10.56 8.03
CA ALA A 200 -9.59 10.42 9.21
C ALA A 200 -8.80 9.87 10.42
N TRP A 201 -7.92 8.91 10.16
CA TRP A 201 -7.05 8.31 11.17
C TRP A 201 -6.18 9.36 11.86
N PHE A 202 -5.39 10.10 11.11
CA PHE A 202 -4.48 11.13 11.66
C PHE A 202 -5.25 12.27 12.34
N LYS A 203 -6.36 12.75 11.77
CA LYS A 203 -7.21 13.78 12.41
C LYS A 203 -7.73 13.32 13.77
N GLN A 204 -8.20 12.08 13.88
CA GLN A 204 -8.74 11.56 15.13
C GLN A 204 -7.66 11.23 16.15
N LEU A 205 -6.47 10.76 15.74
CA LEU A 205 -5.31 10.64 16.63
C LEU A 205 -4.95 11.98 17.25
N ASN A 206 -4.80 13.01 16.43
CA ASN A 206 -4.47 14.36 16.89
C ASN A 206 -5.54 14.92 17.82
N ALA A 207 -6.82 14.80 17.49
CA ALA A 207 -7.93 15.21 18.32
C ALA A 207 -7.98 14.49 19.69
N ALA A 208 -7.48 13.25 19.74
CA ALA A 208 -7.36 12.48 20.98
C ALA A 208 -6.07 12.81 21.78
N GLY A 209 -5.24 13.74 21.31
CA GLY A 209 -3.97 14.12 21.94
C GLY A 209 -2.86 13.08 21.76
N ILE A 210 -3.00 12.18 20.78
CA ILE A 210 -1.94 11.24 20.38
C ILE A 210 -1.14 11.90 19.27
N THR A 211 -0.05 12.54 19.67
CA THR A 211 0.82 13.36 18.80
C THR A 211 2.22 12.78 18.77
N ALA A 212 3.02 13.12 17.77
CA ALA A 212 4.35 12.55 17.53
C ALA A 212 5.34 12.73 18.70
N ASP A 213 5.16 13.78 19.52
CA ASP A 213 5.94 14.04 20.74
C ASP A 213 5.58 13.11 21.91
N LYS A 214 4.41 12.46 21.87
CA LYS A 214 3.88 11.62 22.96
C LYS A 214 3.78 10.15 22.62
N GLN A 215 3.68 9.82 21.36
CA GLN A 215 3.43 8.45 20.90
C GLN A 215 4.21 8.15 19.62
N THR A 216 5.03 7.12 19.64
CA THR A 216 5.66 6.64 18.43
C THR A 216 4.61 5.98 17.52
N LEU A 217 4.48 6.49 16.31
CA LEU A 217 3.66 5.92 15.26
C LEU A 217 4.58 5.52 14.10
N LEU A 218 4.61 4.23 13.79
CA LEU A 218 5.27 3.70 12.61
C LEU A 218 4.19 3.35 11.58
N THR A 219 4.13 4.13 10.51
CA THR A 219 3.17 3.93 9.41
C THR A 219 3.87 3.38 8.18
N LEU A 220 3.17 2.54 7.41
CA LEU A 220 3.71 1.85 6.25
C LEU A 220 3.23 2.42 4.89
N SER A 221 2.21 3.27 4.91
CA SER A 221 1.47 3.62 3.69
C SER A 221 1.02 5.08 3.67
N VAL A 222 1.89 5.96 4.07
CA VAL A 222 1.73 7.41 3.93
C VAL A 222 2.84 7.92 3.03
N THR A 223 2.47 8.66 2.00
CA THR A 223 3.39 9.32 1.08
C THR A 223 3.49 10.81 1.42
N GLU A 224 4.49 11.49 0.85
CA GLU A 224 4.69 12.92 1.01
C GLU A 224 3.49 13.74 0.50
N ASP A 225 2.73 13.19 -0.46
CA ASP A 225 1.52 13.81 -1.01
C ASP A 225 0.33 13.78 -0.04
N GLU A 226 0.39 12.95 1.00
CA GLU A 226 -0.69 12.76 1.97
C GLU A 226 -0.49 13.54 3.29
N VAL A 227 0.63 14.26 3.46
CA VAL A 227 1.00 14.99 4.69
C VAL A 227 0.87 16.50 4.55
#